data_7e21ae60449b102976321257662ab528
#
_entry.id   7e21ae60449b102976321257662ab528
#
_cell.length_a   1.000
_cell.length_b   1.000
_cell.length_c   1.000
_cell.angle_alpha   90.00
_cell.angle_beta   90.00
_cell.angle_gamma   90.00
#
_symmetry.space_group_name_H-M   'P 1'
#
loop_
_entity.id
_entity.type
_entity.pdbx_description
1 polymer ?
#
loop_
_entity_poly.entity_id
_entity_poly.type
_entity_poly.pdbx_seq_one_letter_code
_entity_poly.pdbx_strand_id
1 'polypeptide(L)'
;NRDLRTEVQAGRFREDLWARLNTWTFFLPALKDRLEDLAPNIEFELQRFANQHQQQLHFRHDAWQRYLAFAQSAEATWQGNFRDLGSSVTRMATFAQSGYITLASVEREIQRLQQLWQHTPPSSNSVLVLEELLSTEQMTKLDEFDRIQLEGVIRICQQSKSMAEAGRKLFAV
;
A
#
# COMPACT_ATOMS: atom_id res chain seq x y z
N ASN A 1 -1.30 -2.79 -13.65
CA ASN A 1 -1.95 -1.54 -14.02
C ASN A 1 -0.95 -0.67 -14.76
N ARG A 2 -1.14 -0.52 -16.06
CA ARG A 2 -0.33 0.37 -16.89
C ARG A 2 -1.18 1.52 -17.38
N ASP A 3 -0.59 2.69 -17.50
CA ASP A 3 -1.25 3.82 -18.16
C ASP A 3 -1.32 3.57 -19.66
N LEU A 4 -2.53 3.35 -20.18
CA LEU A 4 -2.75 3.05 -21.60
C LEU A 4 -2.33 4.21 -22.50
N ARG A 5 -2.39 5.45 -22.04
CA ARG A 5 -1.90 6.62 -22.78
C ARG A 5 -0.41 6.53 -23.06
N THR A 6 0.36 6.20 -22.03
CA THR A 6 1.81 6.00 -22.13
C THR A 6 2.13 4.81 -23.05
N GLU A 7 1.34 3.72 -22.97
CA GLU A 7 1.52 2.57 -23.84
C GLU A 7 1.20 2.87 -25.32
N VAL A 8 0.22 3.73 -25.60
CA VAL A 8 -0.07 4.21 -26.96
C VAL A 8 1.09 5.06 -27.49
N GLN A 9 1.59 6.02 -26.70
CA GLN A 9 2.73 6.86 -27.08
C GLN A 9 3.99 6.05 -27.37
N ALA A 10 4.19 4.95 -26.63
CA ALA A 10 5.30 4.03 -26.82
C ALA A 10 5.06 3.01 -27.96
N GLY A 11 3.95 3.08 -28.68
CA GLY A 11 3.59 2.15 -29.77
C GLY A 11 3.26 0.73 -29.32
N ARG A 12 3.12 0.48 -28.01
CA ARG A 12 2.81 -0.84 -27.44
C ARG A 12 1.32 -1.11 -27.29
N PHE A 13 0.47 -0.08 -27.50
CA PHE A 13 -0.98 -0.21 -27.52
C PHE A 13 -1.55 0.58 -28.69
N ARG A 14 -2.54 0.00 -29.38
CA ARG A 14 -3.15 0.62 -30.57
C ARG A 14 -4.00 1.83 -30.20
N GLU A 15 -3.78 2.94 -30.88
CA GLU A 15 -4.51 4.19 -30.67
C GLU A 15 -6.02 4.07 -30.93
N ASP A 16 -6.41 3.34 -31.96
CA ASP A 16 -7.83 3.11 -32.29
C ASP A 16 -8.57 2.33 -31.19
N LEU A 17 -7.90 1.37 -30.55
CA LEU A 17 -8.46 0.63 -29.41
C LEU A 17 -8.56 1.54 -28.18
N TRP A 18 -7.53 2.36 -27.92
CA TRP A 18 -7.58 3.33 -26.83
C TRP A 18 -8.73 4.32 -27.01
N ALA A 19 -8.93 4.87 -28.22
CA ALA A 19 -10.02 5.79 -28.53
C ALA A 19 -11.40 5.19 -28.25
N ARG A 20 -11.59 3.91 -28.57
CA ARG A 20 -12.83 3.18 -28.26
C ARG A 20 -13.05 2.96 -26.78
N LEU A 21 -12.00 2.59 -26.04
CA LEU A 21 -12.06 2.38 -24.58
C LEU A 21 -12.25 3.71 -23.82
N ASN A 22 -11.68 4.79 -24.32
CA ASN A 22 -11.70 6.09 -23.67
C ASN A 22 -12.96 6.94 -24.02
N THR A 23 -13.98 6.33 -24.63
CA THR A 23 -15.25 7.03 -24.94
C THR A 23 -15.92 7.58 -23.68
N TRP A 24 -15.82 6.87 -22.56
CA TRP A 24 -16.33 7.27 -21.27
C TRP A 24 -15.27 7.01 -20.20
N THR A 25 -14.75 8.06 -19.60
CA THR A 25 -13.76 7.94 -18.50
C THR A 25 -14.32 8.52 -17.21
N PHE A 26 -14.35 7.70 -16.17
CA PHE A 26 -14.77 8.09 -14.83
C PHE A 26 -13.57 7.96 -13.89
N PHE A 27 -13.34 9.01 -13.10
CA PHE A 27 -12.34 8.99 -12.05
C PHE A 27 -13.00 8.60 -10.73
N LEU A 28 -12.62 7.44 -10.19
CA LEU A 28 -13.07 7.02 -8.87
C LEU A 28 -12.06 7.50 -7.84
N PRO A 29 -12.47 8.32 -6.86
CA PRO A 29 -11.57 8.76 -5.80
C PRO A 29 -11.07 7.57 -4.98
N ALA A 30 -9.82 7.64 -4.52
CA ALA A 30 -9.26 6.63 -3.65
C ALA A 30 -9.93 6.66 -2.26
N LEU A 31 -9.85 5.55 -1.52
CA LEU A 31 -10.47 5.45 -0.19
C LEU A 31 -9.95 6.51 0.78
N LYS A 32 -8.65 6.84 0.69
CA LYS A 32 -8.02 7.91 1.48
C LYS A 32 -8.62 9.31 1.24
N ASP A 33 -9.27 9.52 0.08
CA ASP A 33 -9.90 10.79 -0.31
C ASP A 33 -11.41 10.81 0.02
N ARG A 34 -11.91 9.73 0.65
CA ARG A 34 -13.33 9.51 0.97
C ARG A 34 -13.47 8.98 2.40
N LEU A 35 -13.00 9.77 3.37
CA LEU A 35 -12.95 9.36 4.78
C LEU A 35 -14.33 9.09 5.39
N GLU A 36 -15.36 9.74 4.87
CA GLU A 36 -16.76 9.54 5.26
C GLU A 36 -17.28 8.13 4.94
N ASP A 37 -16.71 7.48 3.94
CA ASP A 37 -17.11 6.13 3.54
C ASP A 37 -16.47 5.04 4.41
N LEU A 38 -15.46 5.35 5.22
CA LEU A 38 -14.75 4.35 6.01
C LEU A 38 -15.66 3.64 7.02
N ALA A 39 -16.37 4.39 7.85
CA ALA A 39 -17.21 3.80 8.89
C ALA A 39 -18.28 2.84 8.31
N PRO A 40 -19.13 3.26 7.35
CA PRO A 40 -20.13 2.37 6.77
C PRO A 40 -19.52 1.16 6.04
N ASN A 41 -18.35 1.32 5.42
CA ASN A 41 -17.70 0.18 4.75
C ASN A 41 -17.06 -0.81 5.73
N ILE A 42 -16.50 -0.35 6.85
CA ILE A 42 -16.02 -1.25 7.92
C ILE A 42 -17.19 -2.08 8.47
N GLU A 43 -18.32 -1.45 8.75
CA GLU A 43 -19.52 -2.14 9.22
C GLU A 43 -20.05 -3.14 8.19
N PHE A 44 -20.10 -2.74 6.92
CA PHE A 44 -20.52 -3.61 5.82
C PHE A 44 -19.61 -4.85 5.69
N GLU A 45 -18.29 -4.68 5.72
CA GLU A 45 -17.33 -5.79 5.64
C GLU A 45 -17.45 -6.73 6.85
N LEU A 46 -17.65 -6.17 8.06
CA LEU A 46 -17.86 -6.96 9.27
C LEU A 46 -19.17 -7.77 9.17
N GLN A 47 -20.26 -7.13 8.75
CA GLN A 47 -21.54 -7.81 8.57
C GLN A 47 -21.49 -8.87 7.48
N ARG A 48 -20.80 -8.62 6.38
CA ARG A 48 -20.56 -9.59 5.31
C ARG A 48 -19.85 -10.83 5.83
N PHE A 49 -18.78 -10.65 6.59
CA PHE A 49 -18.03 -11.74 7.20
C PHE A 49 -18.90 -12.51 8.22
N ALA A 50 -19.63 -11.81 9.08
CA ALA A 50 -20.51 -12.36 10.09
C ALA A 50 -21.60 -13.26 9.46
N ASN A 51 -22.24 -12.78 8.39
CA ASN A 51 -23.25 -13.54 7.65
C ASN A 51 -22.66 -14.78 6.97
N GLN A 52 -21.49 -14.66 6.36
CA GLN A 52 -20.80 -15.75 5.67
C GLN A 52 -20.41 -16.89 6.64
N HIS A 53 -20.04 -16.54 7.87
CA HIS A 53 -19.59 -17.50 8.88
C HIS A 53 -20.67 -17.83 9.93
N GLN A 54 -21.89 -17.31 9.78
CA GLN A 54 -23.02 -17.50 10.71
C GLN A 54 -22.65 -17.14 12.15
N GLN A 55 -21.89 -16.06 12.33
CA GLN A 55 -21.42 -15.55 13.62
C GLN A 55 -21.97 -14.17 13.88
N GLN A 56 -22.15 -13.83 15.16
CA GLN A 56 -22.40 -12.46 15.57
C GLN A 56 -21.07 -11.82 15.95
N LEU A 57 -20.70 -10.74 15.25
CA LEU A 57 -19.44 -10.05 15.43
C LEU A 57 -19.66 -8.57 15.65
N HIS A 58 -18.98 -8.03 16.66
CA HIS A 58 -19.04 -6.63 17.01
C HIS A 58 -17.65 -6.11 17.41
N PHE A 59 -17.39 -4.86 17.09
CA PHE A 59 -16.28 -4.16 17.73
C PHE A 59 -16.63 -3.82 19.17
N ARG A 60 -15.69 -3.92 20.10
CA ARG A 60 -15.81 -3.19 21.36
C ARG A 60 -15.71 -1.70 21.09
N HIS A 61 -16.33 -0.89 21.93
CA HIS A 61 -16.41 0.57 21.72
C HIS A 61 -15.03 1.23 21.60
N ASP A 62 -14.10 0.89 22.48
CA ASP A 62 -12.72 1.34 22.47
C ASP A 62 -11.95 0.89 21.21
N ALA A 63 -12.15 -0.35 20.79
CA ALA A 63 -11.58 -0.92 19.58
C ALA A 63 -12.10 -0.21 18.31
N TRP A 64 -13.39 0.07 18.25
CA TRP A 64 -14.01 0.80 17.15
C TRP A 64 -13.43 2.21 17.02
N GLN A 65 -13.43 2.97 18.11
CA GLN A 65 -12.90 4.33 18.12
C GLN A 65 -11.42 4.35 17.69
N ARG A 66 -10.64 3.44 18.22
CA ARG A 66 -9.20 3.34 17.88
C ARG A 66 -8.96 2.99 16.42
N TYR A 67 -9.71 2.02 15.88
CA TYR A 67 -9.58 1.61 14.49
C TYR A 67 -10.02 2.71 13.52
N LEU A 68 -11.16 3.34 13.79
CA LEU A 68 -11.69 4.43 12.96
C LEU A 68 -10.75 5.65 12.97
N ALA A 69 -10.22 6.03 14.14
CA ALA A 69 -9.24 7.11 14.24
C ALA A 69 -7.97 6.82 13.41
N PHE A 70 -7.46 5.59 13.46
CA PHE A 70 -6.33 5.20 12.61
C PHE A 70 -6.72 5.21 11.13
N ALA A 71 -7.85 4.62 10.77
CA ALA A 71 -8.31 4.50 9.38
C ALA A 71 -8.47 5.86 8.68
N GLN A 72 -8.80 6.91 9.45
CA GLN A 72 -8.94 8.29 8.99
C GLN A 72 -7.66 9.11 9.09
N SER A 73 -6.60 8.56 9.67
CA SER A 73 -5.34 9.28 9.84
C SER A 73 -4.50 9.29 8.55
N ALA A 74 -3.54 10.21 8.48
CA ALA A 74 -2.58 10.29 7.37
C ALA A 74 -1.66 9.05 7.28
N GLU A 75 -1.56 8.26 8.35
CA GLU A 75 -0.79 7.02 8.38
C GLU A 75 -1.46 5.89 7.58
N ALA A 76 -2.79 5.96 7.43
CA ALA A 76 -3.58 4.96 6.71
C ALA A 76 -3.60 5.25 5.21
N THR A 77 -2.61 4.74 4.48
CA THR A 77 -2.42 5.05 3.06
C THR A 77 -3.40 4.36 2.12
N TRP A 78 -4.03 3.27 2.55
CA TRP A 78 -5.02 2.47 1.80
C TRP A 78 -4.63 2.23 0.34
N GLN A 79 -3.41 1.79 0.09
CA GLN A 79 -2.87 1.60 -1.27
C GLN A 79 -3.71 0.64 -2.12
N GLY A 80 -4.26 -0.39 -1.52
CA GLY A 80 -5.20 -1.32 -2.15
C GLY A 80 -6.66 -0.92 -2.01
N ASN A 81 -6.96 0.30 -1.53
CA ASN A 81 -8.32 0.81 -1.32
C ASN A 81 -9.22 -0.15 -0.49
N PHE A 82 -10.44 -0.40 -0.95
CA PHE A 82 -11.40 -1.29 -0.29
C PHE A 82 -10.91 -2.73 -0.12
N ARG A 83 -9.96 -3.19 -0.94
CA ARG A 83 -9.34 -4.51 -0.76
C ARG A 83 -8.52 -4.58 0.52
N ASP A 84 -7.76 -3.54 0.83
CA ASP A 84 -6.99 -3.47 2.06
C ASP A 84 -7.91 -3.37 3.28
N LEU A 85 -8.94 -2.53 3.18
CA LEU A 85 -9.95 -2.36 4.24
C LEU A 85 -10.67 -3.68 4.52
N GLY A 86 -11.23 -4.34 3.50
CA GLY A 86 -11.94 -5.61 3.65
C GLY A 86 -11.04 -6.72 4.19
N SER A 87 -9.78 -6.79 3.73
CA SER A 87 -8.80 -7.75 4.26
C SER A 87 -8.44 -7.48 5.73
N SER A 88 -8.35 -6.22 6.13
CA SER A 88 -8.08 -5.81 7.52
C SER A 88 -9.24 -6.22 8.44
N VAL A 89 -10.48 -5.87 8.06
CA VAL A 89 -11.69 -6.26 8.82
C VAL A 89 -11.80 -7.78 8.91
N THR A 90 -11.60 -8.50 7.81
CA THR A 90 -11.63 -9.97 7.77
C THR A 90 -10.64 -10.58 8.75
N ARG A 91 -9.40 -10.07 8.82
CA ARG A 91 -8.39 -10.59 9.77
C ARG A 91 -8.80 -10.35 11.22
N MET A 92 -9.27 -9.14 11.56
CA MET A 92 -9.72 -8.85 12.91
C MET A 92 -10.94 -9.71 13.29
N ALA A 93 -11.86 -9.92 12.36
CA ALA A 93 -13.04 -10.77 12.54
C ALA A 93 -12.66 -12.25 12.76
N THR A 94 -11.69 -12.76 12.02
CA THR A 94 -11.19 -14.16 12.15
C THR A 94 -10.62 -14.43 13.54
N PHE A 95 -9.98 -13.43 14.16
CA PHE A 95 -9.39 -13.57 15.49
C PHE A 95 -10.26 -12.98 16.61
N ALA A 96 -11.54 -12.71 16.32
CA ALA A 96 -12.47 -12.22 17.32
C ALA A 96 -12.69 -13.27 18.43
N GLN A 97 -12.73 -12.80 19.67
CA GLN A 97 -12.96 -13.66 20.85
C GLN A 97 -14.39 -13.48 21.36
N SER A 98 -15.11 -14.58 21.48
CA SER A 98 -16.52 -14.57 21.94
C SER A 98 -17.40 -13.58 21.17
N GLY A 99 -17.15 -13.41 19.86
CA GLY A 99 -17.91 -12.49 19.00
C GLY A 99 -17.46 -11.02 19.06
N TYR A 100 -16.38 -10.72 19.79
CA TYR A 100 -15.90 -9.32 19.90
C TYR A 100 -14.50 -9.13 19.34
N ILE A 101 -14.36 -8.08 18.55
CA ILE A 101 -13.07 -7.53 18.14
C ILE A 101 -12.60 -6.60 19.25
N THR A 102 -11.45 -6.92 19.85
CA THR A 102 -10.89 -6.21 21.00
C THR A 102 -9.86 -5.16 20.57
N LEU A 103 -9.57 -4.21 21.47
CA LEU A 103 -8.52 -3.20 21.24
C LEU A 103 -7.15 -3.86 20.91
N ALA A 104 -6.81 -4.95 21.59
CA ALA A 104 -5.56 -5.67 21.32
C ALA A 104 -5.51 -6.27 19.91
N SER A 105 -6.65 -6.70 19.34
CA SER A 105 -6.74 -7.18 17.96
C SER A 105 -6.58 -6.04 16.97
N VAL A 106 -7.16 -4.90 17.27
CA VAL A 106 -7.03 -3.67 16.47
C VAL A 106 -5.59 -3.17 16.45
N GLU A 107 -4.93 -3.08 17.60
CA GLU A 107 -3.54 -2.60 17.66
C GLU A 107 -2.58 -3.51 16.87
N ARG A 108 -2.75 -4.83 16.96
CA ARG A 108 -1.96 -5.77 16.14
C ARG A 108 -2.19 -5.57 14.65
N GLU A 109 -3.42 -5.32 14.24
CA GLU A 109 -3.74 -5.08 12.83
C GLU A 109 -3.19 -3.73 12.35
N ILE A 110 -3.27 -2.68 13.17
CA ILE A 110 -2.66 -1.37 12.88
C ILE A 110 -1.16 -1.51 12.66
N GLN A 111 -0.46 -2.16 13.57
CA GLN A 111 0.98 -2.40 13.46
C GLN A 111 1.33 -3.17 12.17
N ARG A 112 0.53 -4.20 11.84
CA ARG A 112 0.71 -4.96 10.59
C ARG A 112 0.53 -4.08 9.35
N LEU A 113 -0.52 -3.25 9.32
CA LEU A 113 -0.78 -2.33 8.19
C LEU A 113 0.34 -1.31 8.05
N GLN A 114 0.79 -0.71 9.15
CA GLN A 114 1.92 0.22 9.15
C GLN A 114 3.19 -0.43 8.59
N GLN A 115 3.52 -1.64 9.04
CA GLN A 115 4.66 -2.39 8.51
C GLN A 115 4.50 -2.70 7.02
N LEU A 116 3.32 -3.15 6.59
CA LEU A 116 3.04 -3.45 5.19
C LEU A 116 3.26 -2.21 4.30
N TRP A 117 2.73 -1.07 4.72
CA TRP A 117 2.83 0.16 3.94
C TRP A 117 4.20 0.83 4.01
N GLN A 118 4.98 0.61 5.08
CA GLN A 118 6.37 1.06 5.16
C GLN A 118 7.30 0.24 4.26
N HIS A 119 6.98 -1.05 4.02
CA HIS A 119 7.77 -1.95 3.18
C HIS A 119 7.32 -1.95 1.71
N THR A 120 6.29 -1.18 1.35
CA THR A 120 6.01 -0.96 -0.07
C THR A 120 7.10 -0.03 -0.58
N PRO A 121 7.97 -0.46 -1.51
CA PRO A 121 9.00 0.42 -2.05
C PRO A 121 8.29 1.66 -2.62
N PRO A 122 8.77 2.86 -2.33
CA PRO A 122 8.21 4.08 -2.88
C PRO A 122 8.32 4.00 -4.40
N SER A 123 7.20 3.80 -5.07
CA SER A 123 7.13 3.61 -6.52
C SER A 123 7.40 4.89 -7.32
N SER A 124 8.00 5.90 -6.74
CA SER A 124 8.39 7.13 -7.46
C SER A 124 9.60 7.87 -6.86
N ASN A 125 9.95 7.72 -5.57
CA ASN A 125 11.09 8.45 -5.02
C ASN A 125 12.44 7.76 -5.26
N SER A 126 12.48 6.45 -5.45
CA SER A 126 13.73 5.73 -5.72
C SER A 126 14.26 5.99 -7.13
N VAL A 127 13.37 6.16 -8.10
CA VAL A 127 13.75 6.52 -9.47
C VAL A 127 14.39 7.92 -9.50
N LEU A 128 13.85 8.88 -8.76
CA LEU A 128 14.39 10.23 -8.66
C LEU A 128 15.80 10.27 -8.07
N VAL A 129 16.10 9.41 -7.10
CA VAL A 129 17.44 9.34 -6.48
C VAL A 129 18.48 8.78 -7.45
N LEU A 130 18.13 7.81 -8.28
CA LEU A 130 19.02 7.28 -9.31
C LEU A 130 19.23 8.26 -10.46
N GLU A 131 18.15 8.96 -10.88
CA GLU A 131 18.21 9.99 -11.93
C GLU A 131 19.04 11.21 -11.52
N GLU A 132 19.09 11.54 -10.23
CA GLU A 132 19.95 12.60 -9.68
C GLU A 132 21.42 12.21 -9.60
N LEU A 133 21.74 10.93 -9.45
CA LEU A 133 23.10 10.42 -9.21
C LEU A 133 23.76 9.83 -10.45
N LEU A 134 22.98 9.40 -11.43
CA LEU A 134 23.46 8.72 -12.64
C LEU A 134 23.10 9.50 -13.90
N SER A 135 23.99 9.53 -14.87
CA SER A 135 23.68 10.08 -16.19
C SER A 135 22.71 9.18 -16.97
N THR A 136 21.98 9.75 -17.92
CA THR A 136 21.03 9.02 -18.78
C THR A 136 21.69 7.83 -19.51
N GLU A 137 22.96 7.95 -19.89
CA GLU A 137 23.69 6.86 -20.52
C GLU A 137 24.05 5.71 -19.56
N GLN A 138 24.25 6.00 -18.28
CA GLN A 138 24.49 4.98 -17.26
C GLN A 138 23.20 4.25 -16.90
N MET A 139 22.07 4.98 -16.85
CA MET A 139 20.76 4.39 -16.61
C MET A 139 20.32 3.39 -17.68
N THR A 140 20.64 3.65 -18.95
CA THR A 140 20.28 2.74 -20.06
C THR A 140 21.09 1.45 -20.10
N LYS A 141 22.23 1.41 -19.41
CA LYS A 141 23.12 0.22 -19.34
C LYS A 141 22.81 -0.70 -18.17
N LEU A 142 22.01 -0.24 -17.20
CA LEU A 142 21.60 -1.02 -16.04
C LEU A 142 20.36 -1.85 -16.38
N ASP A 143 20.43 -3.15 -16.11
CA ASP A 143 19.23 -3.99 -16.14
C ASP A 143 18.34 -3.76 -14.89
N GLU A 144 17.16 -4.36 -14.88
CA GLU A 144 16.19 -4.20 -13.80
C GLU A 144 16.72 -4.72 -12.46
N PHE A 145 17.52 -5.79 -12.48
CA PHE A 145 18.11 -6.38 -11.28
C PHE A 145 19.20 -5.48 -10.70
N ASP A 146 20.08 -4.97 -11.55
CA ASP A 146 21.15 -4.04 -11.16
C ASP A 146 20.57 -2.73 -10.59
N ARG A 147 19.47 -2.23 -11.14
CA ARG A 147 18.75 -1.05 -10.62
C ARG A 147 18.25 -1.29 -9.21
N ILE A 148 17.57 -2.40 -8.96
CA ILE A 148 17.04 -2.76 -7.63
C ILE A 148 18.17 -2.89 -6.61
N GLN A 149 19.28 -3.54 -6.98
CA GLN A 149 20.45 -3.66 -6.11
C GLN A 149 21.08 -2.30 -5.80
N LEU A 150 21.28 -1.46 -6.81
CA LEU A 150 21.90 -0.15 -6.65
C LEU A 150 21.04 0.79 -5.79
N GLU A 151 19.72 0.77 -5.97
CA GLU A 151 18.80 1.49 -5.09
C GLU A 151 18.91 1.06 -3.64
N GLY A 152 19.02 -0.25 -3.39
CA GLY A 152 19.21 -0.80 -2.06
C GLY A 152 20.51 -0.33 -1.41
N VAL A 153 21.59 -0.35 -2.15
CA VAL A 153 22.91 0.10 -1.71
C VAL A 153 22.92 1.60 -1.39
N ILE A 154 22.40 2.43 -2.30
CA ILE A 154 22.33 3.89 -2.12
C ILE A 154 21.51 4.23 -0.87
N ARG A 155 20.37 3.58 -0.67
CA ARG A 155 19.52 3.80 0.52
C ARG A 155 20.28 3.51 1.82
N ILE A 156 21.02 2.40 1.87
CA ILE A 156 21.82 2.04 3.05
C ILE A 156 22.96 3.02 3.26
N CYS A 157 23.61 3.48 2.19
CA CYS A 157 24.65 4.51 2.28
C CYS A 157 24.11 5.85 2.82
N GLN A 158 22.95 6.30 2.35
CA GLN A 158 22.31 7.53 2.80
C GLN A 158 21.86 7.46 4.28
N GLN A 159 21.49 6.28 4.76
CA GLN A 159 21.09 6.04 6.15
C GLN A 159 22.27 5.76 7.10
N SER A 160 23.49 5.77 6.60
CA SER A 160 24.69 5.43 7.36
C SER A 160 25.56 6.67 7.57
N LYS A 161 26.11 6.80 8.78
CA LYS A 161 27.00 7.93 9.17
C LYS A 161 28.39 7.87 8.53
N SER A 162 28.77 6.68 7.99
CA SER A 162 30.04 6.48 7.31
C SER A 162 29.99 5.29 6.34
N MET A 163 30.90 5.27 5.36
CA MET A 163 31.04 4.13 4.42
C MET A 163 31.35 2.80 5.14
N ALA A 164 32.08 2.84 6.24
CA ALA A 164 32.36 1.66 7.06
C ALA A 164 31.11 1.12 7.75
N GLU A 165 30.18 1.98 8.16
CA GLU A 165 28.90 1.58 8.71
C GLU A 165 27.96 1.01 7.62
N ALA A 166 27.91 1.64 6.45
CA ALA A 166 27.18 1.16 5.32
C ALA A 166 27.67 -0.25 4.88
N GLY A 167 28.96 -0.45 4.81
CA GLY A 167 29.56 -1.76 4.50
C GLY A 167 29.17 -2.83 5.51
N ARG A 168 29.19 -2.55 6.80
CA ARG A 168 28.75 -3.50 7.83
C ARG A 168 27.27 -3.85 7.70
N LYS A 169 26.39 -2.89 7.34
CA LYS A 169 24.95 -3.15 7.13
C LYS A 169 24.67 -3.94 5.86
N LEU A 170 25.47 -3.73 4.81
CA LEU A 170 25.33 -4.43 3.52
C LEU A 170 25.84 -5.87 3.54
N PHE A 171 26.91 -6.12 4.29
CA PHE A 171 27.62 -7.39 4.31
C PHE A 171 27.66 -8.04 5.70
N ALA A 172 26.68 -7.68 6.58
CA ALA A 172 26.52 -8.35 7.86
C ALA A 172 26.12 -9.81 7.61
N VAL A 173 27.05 -10.73 7.86
CA VAL A 173 26.86 -12.16 7.94
C VAL A 173 26.59 -12.54 9.39
#